data_6c0f0d595be098e354d88443bf827507
#
_entry.id   6c0f0d595be098e354d88443bf827507
#
_cell.length_a   1.000
_cell.length_b   1.000
_cell.length_c   1.000
_cell.angle_alpha   90.00
_cell.angle_beta   90.00
_cell.angle_gamma   90.00
#
_symmetry.space_group_name_H-M   'P 1'
#
loop_
_entity.id
_entity.type
_entity.pdbx_description
1 polymer ?
#
loop_
_entity_poly.entity_id
_entity_poly.type
_entity_poly.pdbx_seq_one_letter_code
_entity_poly.pdbx_strand_id
1 'polypeptide(L)'
;MILTGGDTMSDWKEISLHSIKNVRIGHASDEKHATGCSVLIFPKKGVCGVDVRGGGPASRETELLNPLMSNQGIHGLLLGGGSAYGLDAAGGIMKYLEENKIGLKVGDALVPIVVGSCIFDLGCVDSSVRPDANMGYAACKDSELNIERNGNVGAGMGATVGKIRGAERSMKSGVGCYAVEVGKLQVGAIVVVNAIGDVYEMDSNIPLAGLLNKDKTEIVSSEKEAVKLLQLASMLSLNTTIAAIVTNADLDKSEMNKVAAMASNGIARTIRPVNTSMDGDSVYAVSVGKVKSCADVVGTIAAHVLAKAINKAVLETDEIYGYKSAKSFKK
;
A
#
# COMPACT_ATOMS: atom_id res chain seq x y z
N MET A 1 32.29 -17.63 -20.32
CA MET A 1 31.57 -18.64 -19.51
C MET A 1 30.11 -18.28 -19.53
N ILE A 2 29.33 -18.91 -20.41
CA ILE A 2 27.89 -18.62 -20.58
C ILE A 2 27.20 -19.37 -19.42
N LEU A 3 26.66 -18.63 -18.47
CA LEU A 3 25.78 -19.22 -17.46
C LEU A 3 24.49 -19.66 -18.18
N THR A 4 24.35 -20.96 -18.34
CA THR A 4 23.12 -21.59 -18.80
C THR A 4 22.04 -21.29 -17.75
N GLY A 5 20.99 -20.58 -18.17
CA GLY A 5 19.91 -20.12 -17.31
C GLY A 5 19.16 -21.27 -16.66
N GLY A 6 19.47 -21.51 -15.41
CA GLY A 6 18.56 -22.15 -14.47
C GLY A 6 17.64 -21.06 -13.90
N ASP A 7 16.40 -21.37 -13.74
CA ASP A 7 15.33 -20.53 -13.26
C ASP A 7 15.71 -19.90 -11.89
N THR A 8 16.18 -18.66 -11.90
CA THR A 8 16.86 -18.02 -10.75
C THR A 8 15.89 -17.58 -9.63
N MET A 9 14.58 -17.83 -9.77
CA MET A 9 13.58 -17.59 -8.75
C MET A 9 13.01 -18.85 -8.09
N SER A 10 13.54 -20.04 -8.42
CA SER A 10 13.07 -21.31 -7.85
C SER A 10 13.28 -21.42 -6.32
N ASP A 11 14.16 -20.59 -5.77
CA ASP A 11 14.51 -20.61 -4.35
C ASP A 11 13.70 -19.62 -3.49
N TRP A 12 12.77 -18.86 -4.08
CA TRP A 12 11.92 -17.92 -3.38
C TRP A 12 10.64 -18.62 -2.93
N LYS A 13 10.54 -18.86 -1.62
CA LYS A 13 9.36 -19.46 -1.03
C LYS A 13 8.33 -18.38 -0.70
N GLU A 14 7.13 -18.48 -1.28
CA GLU A 14 6.00 -17.64 -0.85
C GLU A 14 5.62 -17.95 0.59
N ILE A 15 5.46 -16.92 1.40
CA ILE A 15 5.04 -16.98 2.81
C ILE A 15 3.92 -15.98 3.05
N SER A 16 3.19 -16.12 4.14
CA SER A 16 2.28 -15.05 4.59
C SER A 16 3.09 -13.87 5.15
N LEU A 17 2.67 -12.63 4.81
CA LEU A 17 3.24 -11.41 5.39
C LEU A 17 3.14 -11.42 6.92
N HIS A 18 2.07 -12.00 7.48
CA HIS A 18 1.83 -12.14 8.92
C HIS A 18 2.80 -13.11 9.62
N SER A 19 3.58 -13.90 8.86
CA SER A 19 4.60 -14.76 9.42
C SER A 19 5.90 -14.03 9.78
N ILE A 20 6.11 -12.81 9.26
CA ILE A 20 7.24 -11.96 9.61
C ILE A 20 7.05 -11.47 11.06
N LYS A 21 8.02 -11.77 11.92
CA LYS A 21 7.95 -11.45 13.35
C LYS A 21 8.05 -9.92 13.58
N ASN A 22 7.47 -9.46 14.69
CA ASN A 22 7.45 -8.05 15.11
C ASN A 22 6.63 -7.13 14.20
N VAL A 23 5.68 -7.69 13.43
CA VAL A 23 4.63 -6.93 12.77
C VAL A 23 3.29 -7.63 12.99
N ARG A 24 2.23 -6.86 13.22
CA ARG A 24 0.84 -7.30 13.21
C ARG A 24 0.07 -6.40 12.27
N ILE A 25 -0.85 -6.96 11.50
CA ILE A 25 -1.64 -6.23 10.52
C ILE A 25 -3.11 -6.40 10.86
N GLY A 26 -3.85 -5.29 10.83
CA GLY A 26 -5.28 -5.29 11.07
C GLY A 26 -6.01 -4.30 10.19
N HIS A 27 -7.31 -4.51 10.05
CA HIS A 27 -8.17 -3.76 9.15
C HIS A 27 -9.46 -3.36 9.86
N ALA A 28 -9.96 -2.18 9.56
CA ALA A 28 -11.32 -1.78 9.88
C ALA A 28 -11.99 -1.23 8.62
N SER A 29 -13.18 -1.71 8.31
CA SER A 29 -13.93 -1.36 7.10
C SER A 29 -15.29 -0.80 7.46
N ASP A 30 -15.72 0.24 6.75
CA ASP A 30 -17.11 0.65 6.65
C ASP A 30 -17.65 0.23 5.28
N GLU A 31 -18.27 -0.95 5.24
CA GLU A 31 -18.81 -1.53 4.02
C GLU A 31 -19.99 -0.73 3.45
N LYS A 32 -20.74 -0.06 4.30
CA LYS A 32 -21.89 0.74 3.85
C LYS A 32 -21.46 1.99 3.10
N HIS A 33 -20.36 2.63 3.54
CA HIS A 33 -19.92 3.90 3.00
C HIS A 33 -18.63 3.78 2.16
N ALA A 34 -18.14 2.55 1.92
CA ALA A 34 -17.00 2.23 1.07
C ALA A 34 -15.70 2.93 1.47
N THR A 35 -15.34 2.87 2.75
CA THR A 35 -14.06 3.39 3.25
C THR A 35 -13.52 2.51 4.36
N GLY A 36 -12.30 2.76 4.82
CA GLY A 36 -11.68 2.00 5.88
C GLY A 36 -10.21 2.33 6.09
N CYS A 37 -9.58 1.64 7.04
CA CYS A 37 -8.14 1.74 7.25
C CYS A 37 -7.51 0.38 7.53
N SER A 38 -6.24 0.27 7.15
CA SER A 38 -5.35 -0.86 7.41
C SER A 38 -4.18 -0.36 8.24
N VAL A 39 -3.78 -1.10 9.26
CA VAL A 39 -2.72 -0.69 10.18
C VAL A 39 -1.66 -1.77 10.28
N LEU A 40 -0.40 -1.34 10.38
CA LEU A 40 0.71 -2.19 10.76
C LEU A 40 1.20 -1.74 12.14
N ILE A 41 1.30 -2.66 13.07
CA ILE A 41 1.76 -2.43 14.44
C ILE A 41 3.13 -3.09 14.62
N PHE A 42 4.08 -2.33 15.18
CA PHE A 42 5.44 -2.79 15.44
C PHE A 42 5.73 -2.76 16.95
N PRO A 43 5.44 -3.84 17.68
CA PRO A 43 5.55 -3.88 19.14
C PRO A 43 6.94 -3.52 19.69
N LYS A 44 8.00 -3.87 18.95
CA LYS A 44 9.40 -3.53 19.31
C LYS A 44 9.97 -2.41 18.46
N LYS A 45 9.13 -1.52 17.94
CA LYS A 45 9.46 -0.53 16.91
C LYS A 45 10.07 -1.14 15.63
N GLY A 46 9.94 -0.45 14.50
CA GLY A 46 10.58 -0.76 13.24
C GLY A 46 11.38 0.42 12.72
N VAL A 47 12.56 0.19 12.16
CA VAL A 47 13.33 1.24 11.47
C VAL A 47 12.67 1.50 10.12
N CYS A 48 12.22 2.73 9.88
CA CYS A 48 11.39 3.06 8.72
C CYS A 48 12.03 4.10 7.82
N GLY A 49 11.95 3.88 6.51
CA GLY A 49 12.18 4.84 5.45
C GLY A 49 10.93 5.04 4.60
N VAL A 50 10.92 6.06 3.74
CA VAL A 50 9.81 6.39 2.84
C VAL A 50 10.30 6.91 1.51
N ASP A 51 9.55 6.60 0.44
CA ASP A 51 9.71 7.20 -0.89
C ASP A 51 8.33 7.74 -1.32
N VAL A 52 8.23 9.06 -1.51
CA VAL A 52 7.01 9.75 -1.94
C VAL A 52 7.22 10.26 -3.35
N ARG A 53 6.48 9.73 -4.31
CA ARG A 53 6.63 10.08 -5.75
C ARG A 53 5.42 10.81 -6.31
N GLY A 54 4.25 10.60 -5.76
CA GLY A 54 3.05 11.32 -6.18
C GLY A 54 3.11 12.81 -5.83
N GLY A 55 2.48 13.67 -6.64
CA GLY A 55 2.49 15.12 -6.46
C GLY A 55 1.51 15.65 -5.41
N GLY A 56 0.58 14.80 -4.91
CA GLY A 56 -0.48 15.18 -3.94
C GLY A 56 -0.66 14.19 -2.79
N PRO A 57 0.39 13.87 -2.00
CA PRO A 57 0.28 12.90 -0.92
C PRO A 57 -0.53 13.43 0.26
N ALA A 58 -1.46 12.62 0.77
CA ALA A 58 -2.07 12.81 2.08
C ALA A 58 -1.29 11.98 3.09
N SER A 59 -0.37 12.58 3.84
CA SER A 59 0.59 11.85 4.69
C SER A 59 0.79 12.47 6.06
N ARG A 60 1.25 11.66 7.01
CA ARG A 60 1.54 12.02 8.40
C ARG A 60 2.94 11.59 8.79
N GLU A 61 3.69 12.50 9.45
CA GLU A 61 5.01 12.25 10.08
C GLU A 61 6.09 11.74 9.10
N THR A 62 5.99 12.03 7.81
CA THR A 62 6.96 11.59 6.80
C THR A 62 8.33 12.24 6.98
N GLU A 63 8.40 13.51 7.42
CA GLU A 63 9.66 14.20 7.70
C GLU A 63 10.51 13.49 8.76
N LEU A 64 9.86 12.85 9.73
CA LEU A 64 10.54 12.09 10.79
C LEU A 64 11.34 10.90 10.23
N LEU A 65 11.00 10.42 9.04
CA LEU A 65 11.66 9.31 8.35
C LEU A 65 12.93 9.73 7.58
N ASN A 66 13.18 11.04 7.47
CA ASN A 66 14.42 11.55 6.89
C ASN A 66 15.61 11.05 7.74
N PRO A 67 16.69 10.55 7.10
CA PRO A 67 17.90 10.08 7.81
C PRO A 67 18.53 11.08 8.76
N LEU A 68 18.36 12.38 8.51
CA LEU A 68 18.88 13.47 9.37
C LEU A 68 18.10 13.61 10.69
N MET A 69 16.89 13.07 10.81
CA MET A 69 16.08 13.18 12.01
C MET A 69 16.53 12.16 13.06
N SER A 70 16.51 12.55 14.34
CA SER A 70 17.04 11.77 15.46
C SER A 70 16.26 10.50 15.78
N ASN A 71 14.94 10.49 15.51
CA ASN A 71 14.12 9.32 15.81
C ASN A 71 14.46 8.14 14.88
N GLN A 72 14.68 6.97 15.48
CA GLN A 72 15.19 5.79 14.79
C GLN A 72 14.11 4.72 14.49
N GLY A 73 12.84 5.03 14.64
CA GLY A 73 11.82 4.04 14.30
C GLY A 73 10.40 4.42 14.68
N ILE A 74 9.47 3.64 14.17
CA ILE A 74 8.03 3.81 14.31
C ILE A 74 7.40 2.66 15.07
N HIS A 75 6.21 2.88 15.62
CA HIS A 75 5.42 1.88 16.36
C HIS A 75 4.14 1.50 15.61
N GLY A 76 3.66 2.38 14.72
CA GLY A 76 2.48 2.14 13.88
C GLY A 76 2.63 2.77 12.51
N LEU A 77 1.96 2.18 11.52
CA LEU A 77 1.83 2.71 10.18
C LEU A 77 0.38 2.59 9.73
N LEU A 78 -0.19 3.70 9.27
CA LEU A 78 -1.55 3.81 8.76
C LEU A 78 -1.53 3.79 7.23
N LEU A 79 -2.31 2.89 6.64
CA LEU A 79 -2.77 2.97 5.26
C LEU A 79 -4.28 3.21 5.32
N GLY A 80 -4.73 4.42 5.01
CA GLY A 80 -6.13 4.84 5.21
C GLY A 80 -6.87 5.17 3.93
N GLY A 81 -8.20 5.16 3.97
CA GLY A 81 -9.09 5.87 3.07
C GLY A 81 -9.31 7.31 3.54
N GLY A 82 -10.29 8.02 2.95
CA GLY A 82 -10.74 9.35 3.40
C GLY A 82 -9.85 10.53 3.03
N SER A 83 -8.82 10.34 2.18
CA SER A 83 -7.88 11.39 1.82
C SER A 83 -7.24 12.02 3.07
N ALA A 84 -6.94 13.30 3.07
CA ALA A 84 -6.35 14.00 4.23
C ALA A 84 -7.18 13.88 5.52
N TYR A 85 -8.51 13.75 5.43
CA TYR A 85 -9.36 13.53 6.61
C TYR A 85 -9.08 12.19 7.30
N GLY A 86 -8.79 11.13 6.53
CA GLY A 86 -8.53 9.81 7.08
C GLY A 86 -7.26 9.70 7.93
N LEU A 87 -6.38 10.73 7.87
CA LEU A 87 -5.21 10.83 8.76
C LEU A 87 -5.59 10.90 10.25
N ASP A 88 -6.84 11.27 10.58
CA ASP A 88 -7.37 11.27 11.96
C ASP A 88 -7.36 9.87 12.59
N ALA A 89 -7.48 8.80 11.79
CA ALA A 89 -7.38 7.42 12.28
C ALA A 89 -6.07 7.15 13.04
N ALA A 90 -4.99 7.89 12.75
CA ALA A 90 -3.73 7.77 13.47
C ALA A 90 -3.85 8.11 14.97
N GLY A 91 -4.78 8.99 15.36
CA GLY A 91 -5.07 9.28 16.76
C GLY A 91 -5.53 8.05 17.54
N GLY A 92 -6.40 7.25 16.92
CA GLY A 92 -6.85 5.97 17.50
C GLY A 92 -5.75 4.91 17.59
N ILE A 93 -4.86 4.87 16.59
CA ILE A 93 -3.69 3.99 16.61
C ILE A 93 -2.76 4.39 17.78
N MET A 94 -2.50 5.69 17.95
CA MET A 94 -1.68 6.19 19.07
C MET A 94 -2.30 5.80 20.42
N LYS A 95 -3.60 6.01 20.59
CA LYS A 95 -4.32 5.62 21.82
C LYS A 95 -4.17 4.13 22.12
N TYR A 96 -4.41 3.27 21.13
CA TYR A 96 -4.24 1.82 21.29
C TYR A 96 -2.80 1.45 21.70
N LEU A 97 -1.80 2.04 21.05
CA LEU A 97 -0.39 1.76 21.33
C LEU A 97 0.00 2.20 22.74
N GLU A 98 -0.44 3.38 23.20
CA GLU A 98 -0.18 3.89 24.54
C GLU A 98 -0.79 2.99 25.61
N GLU A 99 -2.05 2.58 25.45
CA GLU A 99 -2.73 1.64 26.34
C GLU A 99 -2.00 0.27 26.44
N ASN A 100 -1.36 -0.15 25.34
CA ASN A 100 -0.56 -1.37 25.28
C ASN A 100 0.93 -1.16 25.63
N LYS A 101 1.29 0.04 26.13
CA LYS A 101 2.66 0.39 26.55
C LYS A 101 3.69 0.30 25.43
N ILE A 102 3.26 0.60 24.20
CA ILE A 102 4.09 0.63 22.99
C ILE A 102 4.30 2.09 22.58
N GLY A 103 5.55 2.57 22.61
CA GLY A 103 5.88 3.95 22.29
C GLY A 103 7.31 4.33 22.65
N LEU A 104 7.70 5.54 22.30
CA LEU A 104 8.95 6.17 22.72
C LEU A 104 8.77 6.75 24.11
N LYS A 105 9.59 6.33 25.07
CA LYS A 105 9.59 6.91 26.42
C LYS A 105 10.32 8.25 26.42
N VAL A 106 9.63 9.30 26.85
CA VAL A 106 10.16 10.67 26.97
C VAL A 106 9.80 11.19 28.37
N GLY A 107 10.73 11.16 29.30
CA GLY A 107 10.45 11.42 30.72
C GLY A 107 9.41 10.43 31.25
N ASP A 108 8.31 10.96 31.79
CA ASP A 108 7.19 10.14 32.27
C ASP A 108 6.15 9.83 31.19
N ALA A 109 6.25 10.45 30.02
CA ALA A 109 5.33 10.23 28.92
C ALA A 109 5.75 9.04 28.03
N LEU A 110 4.77 8.35 27.45
CA LEU A 110 4.96 7.37 26.41
C LEU A 110 4.35 7.93 25.11
N VAL A 111 5.15 8.11 24.07
CA VAL A 111 4.74 8.72 22.81
C VAL A 111 4.82 7.68 21.69
N PRO A 112 3.72 7.10 21.26
CA PRO A 112 3.68 6.25 20.07
C PRO A 112 4.01 7.07 18.82
N ILE A 113 4.92 6.59 18.00
CA ILE A 113 5.25 7.20 16.70
C ILE A 113 4.46 6.47 15.63
N VAL A 114 3.54 7.19 14.99
CA VAL A 114 2.63 6.66 13.97
C VAL A 114 2.75 7.51 12.70
N VAL A 115 3.26 6.88 11.64
CA VAL A 115 3.34 7.45 10.30
C VAL A 115 2.23 6.89 9.41
N GLY A 116 1.99 7.47 8.25
CA GLY A 116 1.05 6.88 7.31
C GLY A 116 0.62 7.79 6.18
N SER A 117 -0.16 7.20 5.27
CA SER A 117 -0.77 7.88 4.13
C SER A 117 -2.19 7.39 3.88
N CYS A 118 -2.99 8.23 3.21
CA CYS A 118 -4.38 7.91 2.87
C CYS A 118 -4.62 8.01 1.37
N ILE A 119 -5.42 7.09 0.84
CA ILE A 119 -5.94 7.14 -0.53
C ILE A 119 -7.14 8.09 -0.61
N PHE A 120 -7.41 8.60 -1.79
CA PHE A 120 -8.63 9.36 -2.09
C PHE A 120 -9.74 8.41 -2.56
N ASP A 121 -10.60 7.97 -1.66
CA ASP A 121 -11.75 7.10 -1.91
C ASP A 121 -13.10 7.82 -1.78
N LEU A 122 -13.10 9.14 -1.52
CA LEU A 122 -14.29 9.95 -1.26
C LEU A 122 -15.32 9.94 -2.39
N GLY A 123 -14.92 9.57 -3.59
CA GLY A 123 -15.82 9.45 -4.75
C GLY A 123 -16.41 8.05 -4.96
N CYS A 124 -16.14 7.08 -4.06
CA CYS A 124 -16.60 5.71 -4.26
C CYS A 124 -18.10 5.55 -3.95
N VAL A 125 -18.54 5.91 -2.74
CA VAL A 125 -19.95 5.85 -2.33
C VAL A 125 -20.34 7.13 -1.58
N ASP A 126 -19.79 7.39 -0.40
CA ASP A 126 -20.20 8.50 0.47
C ASP A 126 -18.97 9.28 1.00
N SER A 127 -18.80 10.50 0.53
CA SER A 127 -17.69 11.37 0.93
C SER A 127 -17.83 11.96 2.33
N SER A 128 -18.97 11.83 2.99
CA SER A 128 -19.20 12.36 4.34
C SER A 128 -18.67 11.43 5.44
N VAL A 129 -18.49 10.14 5.16
CA VAL A 129 -17.97 9.14 6.08
C VAL A 129 -16.49 8.84 5.77
N ARG A 130 -15.65 8.92 6.76
CA ARG A 130 -14.19 8.81 6.62
C ARG A 130 -13.59 8.09 7.82
N PRO A 131 -12.44 7.42 7.66
CA PRO A 131 -11.73 6.85 8.79
C PRO A 131 -11.41 7.91 9.87
N ASP A 132 -11.79 7.61 11.10
CA ASP A 132 -11.57 8.42 12.30
C ASP A 132 -10.73 7.67 13.34
N ALA A 133 -10.52 8.29 14.50
CA ALA A 133 -9.78 7.69 15.61
C ALA A 133 -10.41 6.36 16.09
N ASN A 134 -11.75 6.22 16.08
CA ASN A 134 -12.40 4.97 16.47
C ASN A 134 -12.11 3.85 15.49
N MET A 135 -12.11 4.15 14.19
CA MET A 135 -11.79 3.18 13.15
C MET A 135 -10.32 2.77 13.21
N GLY A 136 -9.39 3.72 13.43
CA GLY A 136 -7.97 3.42 13.65
C GLY A 136 -7.73 2.51 14.85
N TYR A 137 -8.43 2.76 15.98
CA TYR A 137 -8.37 1.91 17.16
C TYR A 137 -8.94 0.50 16.88
N ALA A 138 -10.07 0.41 16.18
CA ALA A 138 -10.67 -0.87 15.79
C ALA A 138 -9.76 -1.70 14.89
N ALA A 139 -9.06 -1.07 13.93
CA ALA A 139 -8.08 -1.75 13.10
C ALA A 139 -6.90 -2.29 13.92
N CYS A 140 -6.45 -1.56 14.96
CA CYS A 140 -5.44 -2.07 15.88
C CYS A 140 -5.93 -3.29 16.67
N LYS A 141 -7.16 -3.28 17.14
CA LYS A 141 -7.78 -4.45 17.80
C LYS A 141 -7.84 -5.65 16.87
N ASP A 142 -8.26 -5.46 15.63
CA ASP A 142 -8.26 -6.50 14.61
C ASP A 142 -6.88 -7.10 14.36
N SER A 143 -5.80 -6.29 14.47
CA SER A 143 -4.42 -6.76 14.33
C SER A 143 -4.00 -7.82 15.35
N GLU A 144 -4.74 -7.97 16.46
CA GLU A 144 -4.49 -9.02 17.45
C GLU A 144 -4.77 -10.43 16.90
N LEU A 145 -5.69 -10.54 15.92
CA LEU A 145 -5.98 -11.78 15.20
C LEU A 145 -4.84 -12.18 14.23
N ASN A 146 -4.14 -11.20 13.70
CA ASN A 146 -3.03 -11.34 12.77
C ASN A 146 -3.34 -12.30 11.59
N ILE A 147 -4.47 -12.06 10.92
CA ILE A 147 -4.97 -12.86 9.78
C ILE A 147 -4.75 -12.08 8.48
N GLU A 148 -4.11 -12.72 7.50
CA GLU A 148 -3.93 -12.12 6.17
C GLU A 148 -5.26 -12.04 5.42
N ARG A 149 -5.56 -10.85 4.90
CA ARG A 149 -6.76 -10.57 4.09
C ARG A 149 -6.40 -9.64 2.94
N ASN A 150 -6.97 -9.92 1.77
CA ASN A 150 -6.82 -9.15 0.54
C ASN A 150 -8.18 -8.68 0.00
N GLY A 151 -8.16 -7.84 -1.03
CA GLY A 151 -9.37 -7.38 -1.71
C GLY A 151 -10.11 -6.27 -0.97
N ASN A 152 -11.42 -6.43 -0.83
CA ASN A 152 -12.34 -5.43 -0.29
C ASN A 152 -12.28 -5.38 1.25
N VAL A 153 -11.14 -4.95 1.80
CA VAL A 153 -10.91 -4.89 3.24
C VAL A 153 -10.13 -3.64 3.63
N GLY A 154 -10.39 -3.10 4.82
CA GLY A 154 -9.68 -1.94 5.35
C GLY A 154 -9.70 -0.76 4.36
N ALA A 155 -8.56 -0.14 4.12
CA ALA A 155 -8.43 0.96 3.16
C ALA A 155 -8.75 0.55 1.69
N GLY A 156 -8.77 -0.75 1.38
CA GLY A 156 -9.15 -1.26 0.07
C GLY A 156 -10.66 -1.22 -0.20
N MET A 157 -11.49 -0.97 0.82
CA MET A 157 -12.94 -0.96 0.68
C MET A 157 -13.42 0.07 -0.35
N GLY A 158 -12.85 1.29 -0.37
CA GLY A 158 -13.19 2.35 -1.34
C GLY A 158 -12.26 2.43 -2.55
N ALA A 159 -11.24 1.57 -2.65
CA ALA A 159 -10.21 1.66 -3.68
C ALA A 159 -10.73 1.26 -5.08
N THR A 160 -10.33 2.04 -6.11
CA THR A 160 -10.68 1.84 -7.54
C THR A 160 -9.49 2.15 -8.44
N VAL A 161 -9.48 1.62 -9.67
CA VAL A 161 -8.43 1.83 -10.68
C VAL A 161 -8.99 2.20 -12.05
N GLY A 162 -8.18 2.81 -12.91
CA GLY A 162 -8.61 3.19 -14.27
C GLY A 162 -9.52 4.40 -14.29
N LYS A 163 -9.24 5.42 -13.49
CA LYS A 163 -10.13 6.57 -13.21
C LYS A 163 -10.03 7.73 -14.20
N ILE A 164 -9.19 7.65 -15.21
CA ILE A 164 -8.90 8.76 -16.15
C ILE A 164 -10.17 9.32 -16.86
N ARG A 165 -11.23 8.53 -16.97
CA ARG A 165 -12.55 8.91 -17.53
C ARG A 165 -13.65 9.00 -16.48
N GLY A 166 -13.28 9.10 -15.19
CA GLY A 166 -14.23 9.20 -14.08
C GLY A 166 -14.61 7.84 -13.48
N ALA A 167 -15.34 7.90 -12.37
CA ALA A 167 -15.70 6.73 -11.56
C ALA A 167 -16.55 5.70 -12.32
N GLU A 168 -17.43 6.16 -13.23
CA GLU A 168 -18.35 5.29 -13.98
C GLU A 168 -17.66 4.20 -14.81
N ARG A 169 -16.42 4.46 -15.24
CA ARG A 169 -15.65 3.57 -16.10
C ARG A 169 -14.45 2.94 -15.38
N SER A 170 -14.32 3.15 -14.08
CA SER A 170 -13.27 2.54 -13.27
C SER A 170 -13.66 1.13 -12.81
N MET A 171 -12.66 0.35 -12.38
CA MET A 171 -12.85 -0.97 -11.80
C MET A 171 -12.55 -0.96 -10.32
N LYS A 172 -13.18 -1.88 -9.58
CA LYS A 172 -12.91 -2.11 -8.16
C LYS A 172 -11.50 -2.65 -7.98
N SER A 173 -10.85 -2.17 -6.95
CA SER A 173 -9.54 -2.59 -6.47
C SER A 173 -9.57 -2.79 -4.96
N GLY A 174 -8.43 -3.05 -4.33
CA GLY A 174 -8.41 -3.39 -2.91
C GLY A 174 -7.05 -3.31 -2.24
N VAL A 175 -6.93 -4.06 -1.15
CA VAL A 175 -5.67 -4.37 -0.47
C VAL A 175 -5.06 -5.62 -1.09
N GLY A 176 -3.74 -5.66 -1.22
CA GLY A 176 -3.00 -6.86 -1.59
C GLY A 176 -1.78 -7.06 -0.71
N CYS A 177 -1.55 -8.31 -0.30
CA CYS A 177 -0.39 -8.75 0.46
C CYS A 177 0.37 -9.82 -0.32
N TYR A 178 1.70 -9.75 -0.28
CA TYR A 178 2.57 -10.79 -0.82
C TYR A 178 3.90 -10.78 -0.09
N ALA A 179 4.43 -11.93 0.25
CA ALA A 179 5.73 -12.03 0.92
C ALA A 179 6.50 -13.27 0.48
N VAL A 180 7.82 -13.18 0.56
CA VAL A 180 8.73 -14.29 0.24
C VAL A 180 9.79 -14.47 1.31
N GLU A 181 10.29 -15.71 1.41
CA GLU A 181 11.46 -16.10 2.17
C GLU A 181 12.54 -16.58 1.21
N VAL A 182 13.75 -16.04 1.34
CA VAL A 182 14.95 -16.41 0.57
C VAL A 182 16.04 -16.73 1.58
N GLY A 183 16.29 -18.02 1.79
CA GLY A 183 17.11 -18.48 2.90
C GLY A 183 16.49 -18.10 4.25
N LYS A 184 17.14 -17.17 4.99
CA LYS A 184 16.61 -16.62 6.26
C LYS A 184 15.99 -15.24 6.10
N LEU A 185 16.18 -14.62 4.94
CA LEU A 185 15.67 -13.28 4.65
C LEU A 185 14.20 -13.37 4.28
N GLN A 186 13.37 -12.57 4.93
CA GLN A 186 11.95 -12.42 4.66
C GLN A 186 11.67 -11.00 4.21
N VAL A 187 10.95 -10.84 3.11
CA VAL A 187 10.52 -9.54 2.59
C VAL A 187 9.07 -9.67 2.13
N GLY A 188 8.23 -8.77 2.58
CA GLY A 188 6.82 -8.75 2.20
C GLY A 188 6.30 -7.34 1.96
N ALA A 189 5.18 -7.24 1.26
CA ALA A 189 4.50 -6.01 0.94
C ALA A 189 3.01 -6.10 1.28
N ILE A 190 2.45 -5.00 1.79
CA ILE A 190 1.02 -4.71 1.77
C ILE A 190 0.82 -3.42 0.97
N VAL A 191 -0.19 -3.39 0.11
CA VAL A 191 -0.50 -2.24 -0.74
C VAL A 191 -1.99 -1.98 -0.80
N VAL A 192 -2.36 -0.71 -0.87
CA VAL A 192 -3.72 -0.26 -1.23
C VAL A 192 -3.63 0.38 -2.60
N VAL A 193 -4.32 -0.19 -3.58
CA VAL A 193 -4.23 0.22 -4.98
C VAL A 193 -5.44 1.07 -5.37
N ASN A 194 -5.27 2.39 -5.44
CA ASN A 194 -6.32 3.34 -5.81
C ASN A 194 -5.87 4.25 -6.97
N ALA A 195 -5.24 3.68 -7.99
CA ALA A 195 -4.52 4.37 -9.06
C ALA A 195 -5.42 5.03 -10.10
N ILE A 196 -4.89 6.10 -10.75
CA ILE A 196 -5.50 6.65 -11.97
C ILE A 196 -5.35 5.68 -13.14
N GLY A 197 -4.20 4.99 -13.20
CA GLY A 197 -3.84 4.08 -14.25
C GLY A 197 -4.48 2.70 -14.14
N ASP A 198 -4.15 1.87 -15.13
CA ASP A 198 -4.54 0.48 -15.22
C ASP A 198 -3.50 -0.40 -14.54
N VAL A 199 -3.93 -1.50 -13.95
CA VAL A 199 -3.06 -2.51 -13.36
C VAL A 199 -2.81 -3.62 -14.37
N TYR A 200 -1.54 -3.89 -14.62
CA TYR A 200 -1.07 -4.96 -15.52
C TYR A 200 -0.46 -6.11 -14.71
N GLU A 201 -0.50 -7.29 -15.27
CA GLU A 201 0.28 -8.41 -14.76
C GLU A 201 1.77 -8.03 -14.74
N MET A 202 2.47 -8.39 -13.68
CA MET A 202 3.87 -8.06 -13.51
C MET A 202 4.70 -8.54 -14.70
N ASP A 203 5.53 -7.64 -15.24
CA ASP A 203 6.43 -7.87 -16.37
C ASP A 203 5.71 -8.32 -17.67
N SER A 204 4.43 -7.96 -17.82
CA SER A 204 3.63 -8.23 -19.01
C SER A 204 2.86 -7.00 -19.49
N ASN A 205 2.15 -7.15 -20.61
CA ASN A 205 1.20 -6.17 -21.13
C ASN A 205 -0.26 -6.63 -21.00
N ILE A 206 -0.51 -7.62 -20.14
CA ILE A 206 -1.85 -8.14 -19.89
C ILE A 206 -2.53 -7.27 -18.85
N PRO A 207 -3.59 -6.50 -19.17
CA PRO A 207 -4.32 -5.73 -18.19
C PRO A 207 -5.14 -6.63 -17.29
N LEU A 208 -5.03 -6.43 -15.97
CA LEU A 208 -5.80 -7.16 -14.96
C LEU A 208 -7.03 -6.38 -14.49
N ALA A 209 -6.89 -5.06 -14.32
CA ALA A 209 -7.97 -4.14 -13.97
C ALA A 209 -7.62 -2.74 -14.43
N GLY A 210 -8.61 -1.90 -14.75
CA GLY A 210 -8.34 -0.55 -15.22
C GLY A 210 -9.55 0.16 -15.80
N LEU A 211 -9.30 1.06 -16.74
CA LEU A 211 -10.34 1.81 -17.44
C LEU A 211 -11.18 0.90 -18.33
N LEU A 212 -12.48 0.92 -18.14
CA LEU A 212 -13.43 0.22 -19.01
C LEU A 212 -13.79 1.05 -20.25
N ASN A 213 -14.12 0.36 -21.36
CA ASN A 213 -14.79 0.97 -22.48
C ASN A 213 -16.20 1.48 -22.07
N LYS A 214 -16.92 2.17 -22.97
CA LYS A 214 -18.25 2.73 -22.67
C LYS A 214 -19.27 1.66 -22.28
N ASP A 215 -19.20 0.50 -22.88
CA ASP A 215 -20.15 -0.60 -22.67
C ASP A 215 -19.73 -1.50 -21.49
N LYS A 216 -18.61 -1.19 -20.84
CA LYS A 216 -18.04 -1.95 -19.70
C LYS A 216 -17.76 -3.42 -20.00
N THR A 217 -17.37 -3.72 -21.24
CA THR A 217 -17.09 -5.09 -21.73
C THR A 217 -15.61 -5.39 -21.85
N GLU A 218 -14.76 -4.35 -21.89
CA GLU A 218 -13.31 -4.48 -22.11
C GLU A 218 -12.54 -3.44 -21.31
N ILE A 219 -11.30 -3.80 -20.91
CA ILE A 219 -10.32 -2.87 -20.34
C ILE A 219 -9.61 -2.17 -21.50
N VAL A 220 -9.61 -0.83 -21.48
CA VAL A 220 -8.91 0.02 -22.46
C VAL A 220 -7.77 0.76 -21.79
N SER A 221 -6.77 1.21 -22.58
CA SER A 221 -5.57 1.83 -22.00
C SER A 221 -5.82 3.24 -21.46
N SER A 222 -5.63 3.42 -20.16
CA SER A 222 -5.61 4.72 -19.49
C SER A 222 -4.52 5.64 -20.05
N GLU A 223 -3.33 5.13 -20.41
CA GLU A 223 -2.26 5.94 -21.00
C GLU A 223 -2.68 6.57 -22.34
N LYS A 224 -3.29 5.76 -23.23
CA LYS A 224 -3.79 6.25 -24.53
C LYS A 224 -4.91 7.28 -24.35
N GLU A 225 -5.78 7.07 -23.38
CA GLU A 225 -6.87 8.01 -23.08
C GLU A 225 -6.33 9.31 -22.41
N ALA A 226 -5.30 9.23 -21.56
CA ALA A 226 -4.63 10.40 -20.97
C ALA A 226 -4.08 11.32 -22.07
N VAL A 227 -3.36 10.78 -23.05
CA VAL A 227 -2.81 11.56 -24.16
C VAL A 227 -3.90 12.27 -24.98
N LYS A 228 -5.05 11.63 -25.19
CA LYS A 228 -6.21 12.26 -25.85
C LYS A 228 -6.81 13.39 -25.03
N LEU A 229 -6.85 13.26 -23.68
CA LEU A 229 -7.40 14.25 -22.77
C LEU A 229 -6.51 15.49 -22.60
N LEU A 230 -5.19 15.36 -22.78
CA LEU A 230 -4.26 16.49 -22.76
C LEU A 230 -4.64 17.57 -23.79
N GLN A 231 -5.37 17.20 -24.84
CA GLN A 231 -5.93 18.15 -25.82
C GLN A 231 -7.18 18.90 -25.30
N LEU A 232 -7.73 18.54 -24.14
CA LEU A 232 -9.01 19.01 -23.62
C LEU A 232 -8.94 19.70 -22.25
N ALA A 233 -7.74 19.95 -21.69
CA ALA A 233 -7.47 20.76 -20.48
C ALA A 233 -8.32 20.46 -19.20
N SER A 234 -8.83 19.23 -19.00
CA SER A 234 -9.63 18.90 -17.81
C SER A 234 -9.30 17.52 -17.23
N MET A 235 -8.27 17.46 -16.39
CA MET A 235 -8.00 16.27 -15.58
C MET A 235 -8.12 16.61 -14.09
N LEU A 236 -9.24 16.24 -13.48
CA LEU A 236 -9.48 16.37 -12.04
C LEU A 236 -9.84 14.99 -11.47
N SER A 237 -8.84 14.21 -11.13
CA SER A 237 -9.02 12.98 -10.33
C SER A 237 -7.84 12.83 -9.39
N LEU A 238 -8.09 12.81 -8.09
CA LEU A 238 -7.08 12.51 -7.07
C LEU A 238 -6.99 10.99 -6.92
N ASN A 239 -5.77 10.47 -6.95
CA ASN A 239 -5.49 9.03 -6.97
C ASN A 239 -4.32 8.74 -6.05
N THR A 240 -4.11 7.49 -5.70
CA THR A 240 -3.03 7.17 -4.76
C THR A 240 -2.80 5.68 -4.68
N THR A 241 -1.56 5.24 -4.81
CA THR A 241 -1.12 3.90 -4.40
C THR A 241 -0.21 4.03 -3.18
N ILE A 242 -0.64 3.47 -2.06
CA ILE A 242 0.14 3.51 -0.81
C ILE A 242 0.55 2.10 -0.41
N ALA A 243 1.82 1.93 -0.01
CA ALA A 243 2.35 0.61 0.31
C ALA A 243 3.30 0.63 1.51
N ALA A 244 3.41 -0.51 2.17
CA ALA A 244 4.43 -0.79 3.16
C ALA A 244 5.17 -2.07 2.82
N ILE A 245 6.50 -1.98 2.78
CA ILE A 245 7.42 -3.12 2.72
C ILE A 245 7.84 -3.45 4.15
N VAL A 246 7.85 -4.73 4.50
CA VAL A 246 8.33 -5.21 5.80
C VAL A 246 9.41 -6.25 5.56
N THR A 247 10.53 -6.15 6.27
CA THR A 247 11.63 -7.10 6.18
C THR A 247 12.21 -7.44 7.55
N ASN A 248 12.66 -8.68 7.72
CA ASN A 248 13.42 -9.11 8.89
C ASN A 248 14.92 -8.80 8.77
N ALA A 249 15.37 -8.11 7.74
CA ALA A 249 16.76 -7.63 7.62
C ALA A 249 17.10 -6.63 8.73
N ASP A 250 18.38 -6.53 9.09
CA ASP A 250 18.94 -5.54 10.01
C ASP A 250 19.51 -4.37 9.19
N LEU A 251 18.68 -3.38 8.90
CA LEU A 251 19.03 -2.21 8.08
C LEU A 251 18.76 -0.91 8.84
N ASP A 252 19.58 0.10 8.58
CA ASP A 252 19.42 1.43 9.16
C ASP A 252 18.38 2.29 8.40
N LYS A 253 18.13 3.51 8.90
CA LYS A 253 17.13 4.41 8.31
C LYS A 253 17.49 4.85 6.89
N SER A 254 18.76 5.11 6.60
CA SER A 254 19.23 5.50 5.25
C SER A 254 19.04 4.36 4.27
N GLU A 255 19.38 3.14 4.68
CA GLU A 255 19.19 1.93 3.91
C GLU A 255 17.70 1.67 3.65
N MET A 256 16.83 1.89 4.67
CA MET A 256 15.39 1.71 4.49
C MET A 256 14.76 2.75 3.57
N ASN A 257 15.25 3.99 3.52
CA ASN A 257 14.85 4.97 2.50
C ASN A 257 15.26 4.49 1.10
N LYS A 258 16.47 3.88 0.95
CA LYS A 258 16.90 3.29 -0.32
C LYS A 258 16.02 2.10 -0.73
N VAL A 259 15.66 1.23 0.21
CA VAL A 259 14.74 0.10 -0.02
C VAL A 259 13.36 0.61 -0.48
N ALA A 260 12.81 1.66 0.16
CA ALA A 260 11.53 2.26 -0.24
C ALA A 260 11.59 2.78 -1.69
N ALA A 261 12.67 3.50 -2.04
CA ALA A 261 12.87 4.02 -3.39
C ALA A 261 13.01 2.90 -4.45
N MET A 262 13.68 1.79 -4.11
CA MET A 262 13.80 0.63 -5.01
C MET A 262 12.46 -0.11 -5.13
N ALA A 263 11.71 -0.27 -4.03
CA ALA A 263 10.41 -0.92 -4.02
C ALA A 263 9.37 -0.20 -4.91
N SER A 264 9.43 1.14 -5.00
CA SER A 264 8.57 1.95 -5.87
C SER A 264 8.67 1.54 -7.36
N ASN A 265 9.75 0.89 -7.79
CA ASN A 265 9.83 0.32 -9.14
C ASN A 265 8.81 -0.81 -9.35
N GLY A 266 8.37 -1.50 -8.28
CA GLY A 266 7.27 -2.48 -8.36
C GLY A 266 5.96 -1.86 -8.81
N ILE A 267 5.67 -0.62 -8.38
CA ILE A 267 4.50 0.13 -8.83
C ILE A 267 4.60 0.43 -10.32
N ALA A 268 5.73 0.98 -10.77
CA ALA A 268 5.95 1.33 -12.19
C ALA A 268 5.94 0.11 -13.13
N ARG A 269 6.22 -1.09 -12.63
CA ARG A 269 6.17 -2.35 -13.41
C ARG A 269 4.75 -2.87 -13.61
N THR A 270 3.78 -2.37 -12.82
CA THR A 270 2.41 -2.92 -12.79
C THR A 270 1.32 -1.89 -13.00
N ILE A 271 1.56 -0.59 -12.81
CA ILE A 271 0.54 0.46 -12.93
C ILE A 271 0.96 1.46 -14.00
N ARG A 272 0.02 1.81 -14.92
CA ARG A 272 0.27 2.75 -16.04
C ARG A 272 -0.97 3.61 -16.34
N PRO A 273 -0.87 4.97 -16.33
CA PRO A 273 0.22 5.78 -15.77
C PRO A 273 0.24 5.75 -14.24
N VAL A 274 1.36 6.20 -13.64
CA VAL A 274 1.57 6.26 -12.18
C VAL A 274 2.54 7.39 -11.81
N ASN A 275 2.59 7.78 -10.56
CA ASN A 275 3.43 8.87 -10.03
C ASN A 275 3.18 10.21 -10.71
N THR A 276 1.94 10.48 -11.10
CA THR A 276 1.57 11.75 -11.71
C THR A 276 1.46 12.87 -10.67
N SER A 277 1.32 14.11 -11.10
CA SER A 277 1.08 15.26 -10.21
C SER A 277 -0.24 15.16 -9.42
N MET A 278 -1.14 14.27 -9.86
CA MET A 278 -2.46 14.03 -9.25
C MET A 278 -2.48 12.80 -8.33
N ASP A 279 -1.39 12.03 -8.28
CA ASP A 279 -1.27 10.86 -7.42
C ASP A 279 -0.66 11.23 -6.05
N GLY A 280 -0.98 10.47 -5.01
CA GLY A 280 -0.36 10.59 -3.69
C GLY A 280 0.55 9.39 -3.37
N ASP A 281 1.15 8.78 -4.40
CA ASP A 281 1.88 7.51 -4.31
C ASP A 281 3.02 7.59 -3.31
N SER A 282 3.00 6.68 -2.33
CA SER A 282 3.96 6.63 -1.22
C SER A 282 4.27 5.18 -0.85
N VAL A 283 5.55 4.87 -0.70
CA VAL A 283 6.04 3.55 -0.27
C VAL A 283 6.85 3.71 1.01
N TYR A 284 6.39 3.08 2.07
CA TYR A 284 7.12 2.94 3.32
C TYR A 284 7.91 1.63 3.30
N ALA A 285 9.08 1.60 3.94
CA ALA A 285 9.84 0.36 4.11
C ALA A 285 10.30 0.24 5.56
N VAL A 286 10.03 -0.91 6.20
CA VAL A 286 10.23 -1.11 7.63
C VAL A 286 11.08 -2.34 7.89
N SER A 287 12.23 -2.16 8.54
CA SER A 287 13.10 -3.21 9.08
C SER A 287 12.66 -3.58 10.49
N VAL A 288 12.33 -4.86 10.70
CA VAL A 288 11.81 -5.36 11.99
C VAL A 288 12.64 -6.50 12.58
N GLY A 289 13.74 -6.88 11.95
CA GLY A 289 14.52 -8.07 12.31
C GLY A 289 16.01 -7.81 12.52
N LYS A 290 16.79 -8.90 12.43
CA LYS A 290 18.23 -8.92 12.68
C LYS A 290 19.00 -9.79 11.67
N VAL A 291 18.35 -10.16 10.55
CA VAL A 291 19.02 -10.93 9.50
C VAL A 291 19.99 -10.03 8.74
N LYS A 292 21.24 -10.43 8.63
CA LYS A 292 22.25 -9.68 7.89
C LYS A 292 21.94 -9.69 6.40
N SER A 293 21.79 -8.51 5.81
CA SER A 293 21.56 -8.29 4.38
C SER A 293 22.02 -6.87 4.02
N CYS A 294 21.83 -6.45 2.77
CA CYS A 294 22.07 -5.08 2.32
C CYS A 294 20.84 -4.51 1.61
N ALA A 295 20.79 -3.19 1.51
CA ALA A 295 19.66 -2.48 0.90
C ALA A 295 19.37 -2.94 -0.53
N ASP A 296 20.40 -3.24 -1.34
CA ASP A 296 20.22 -3.63 -2.74
C ASP A 296 19.52 -4.98 -2.88
N VAL A 297 19.88 -5.97 -2.05
CA VAL A 297 19.22 -7.29 -2.04
C VAL A 297 17.78 -7.14 -1.57
N VAL A 298 17.56 -6.47 -0.44
CA VAL A 298 16.22 -6.26 0.11
C VAL A 298 15.36 -5.45 -0.86
N GLY A 299 15.90 -4.37 -1.45
CA GLY A 299 15.19 -3.51 -2.38
C GLY A 299 14.82 -4.21 -3.69
N THR A 300 15.68 -5.09 -4.20
CA THR A 300 15.38 -5.92 -5.38
C THR A 300 14.19 -6.86 -5.11
N ILE A 301 14.21 -7.55 -3.97
CA ILE A 301 13.09 -8.42 -3.56
C ILE A 301 11.84 -7.57 -3.28
N ALA A 302 11.99 -6.39 -2.64
CA ALA A 302 10.89 -5.49 -2.33
C ALA A 302 10.13 -5.01 -3.58
N ALA A 303 10.84 -4.67 -4.66
CA ALA A 303 10.21 -4.30 -5.93
C ALA A 303 9.37 -5.45 -6.52
N HIS A 304 9.85 -6.69 -6.41
CA HIS A 304 9.11 -7.87 -6.86
C HIS A 304 7.87 -8.14 -6.00
N VAL A 305 8.04 -8.19 -4.67
CA VAL A 305 6.90 -8.51 -3.78
C VAL A 305 5.82 -7.42 -3.83
N LEU A 306 6.21 -6.14 -4.02
CA LEU A 306 5.23 -5.07 -4.20
C LEU A 306 4.46 -5.23 -5.51
N ALA A 307 5.11 -5.57 -6.62
CA ALA A 307 4.45 -5.83 -7.89
C ALA A 307 3.44 -7.00 -7.78
N LYS A 308 3.83 -8.08 -7.10
CA LYS A 308 2.92 -9.23 -6.84
C LYS A 308 1.76 -8.85 -5.92
N ALA A 309 2.01 -8.06 -4.87
CA ALA A 309 0.95 -7.57 -3.98
C ALA A 309 -0.06 -6.69 -4.74
N ILE A 310 0.40 -5.82 -5.65
CA ILE A 310 -0.47 -5.01 -6.52
C ILE A 310 -1.36 -5.91 -7.38
N ASN A 311 -0.81 -6.97 -7.98
CA ASN A 311 -1.61 -7.91 -8.76
C ASN A 311 -2.65 -8.63 -7.87
N LYS A 312 -2.29 -9.09 -6.66
CA LYS A 312 -3.25 -9.68 -5.70
C LYS A 312 -4.35 -8.68 -5.31
N ALA A 313 -4.02 -7.40 -5.12
CA ALA A 313 -4.99 -6.37 -4.75
C ALA A 313 -6.18 -6.28 -5.72
N VAL A 314 -5.97 -6.49 -7.01
CA VAL A 314 -7.05 -6.46 -8.00
C VAL A 314 -7.64 -7.84 -8.29
N LEU A 315 -6.82 -8.91 -8.25
CA LEU A 315 -7.27 -10.26 -8.57
C LEU A 315 -8.14 -10.89 -7.47
N GLU A 316 -7.93 -10.50 -6.21
CA GLU A 316 -8.67 -11.03 -5.06
C GLU A 316 -9.87 -10.15 -4.65
N THR A 317 -10.04 -9.00 -5.30
CA THR A 317 -11.16 -8.08 -5.09
C THR A 317 -12.44 -8.59 -5.73
N ASP A 318 -13.57 -8.46 -4.99
CA ASP A 318 -14.90 -8.76 -5.48
C ASP A 318 -15.59 -7.53 -6.08
N GLU A 319 -16.56 -7.80 -6.98
CA GLU A 319 -17.45 -6.78 -7.53
C GLU A 319 -18.38 -6.24 -6.41
N ILE A 320 -18.38 -4.93 -6.20
CA ILE A 320 -19.22 -4.27 -5.19
C ILE A 320 -19.45 -2.80 -5.57
N TYR A 321 -20.50 -2.19 -5.09
CA TYR A 321 -20.89 -0.79 -5.33
C TYR A 321 -21.11 -0.45 -6.81
N GLY A 322 -21.43 -1.44 -7.64
CA GLY A 322 -21.61 -1.27 -9.09
C GLY A 322 -20.30 -1.18 -9.89
N TYR A 323 -19.15 -1.35 -9.23
CA TYR A 323 -17.85 -1.46 -9.90
C TYR A 323 -17.54 -2.91 -10.25
N LYS A 324 -17.21 -3.17 -11.50
CA LYS A 324 -16.68 -4.48 -11.94
C LYS A 324 -15.29 -4.71 -11.32
N SER A 325 -14.94 -5.96 -11.09
CA SER A 325 -13.62 -6.39 -10.63
C SER A 325 -12.88 -7.20 -11.71
N ALA A 326 -11.62 -7.52 -11.47
CA ALA A 326 -10.85 -8.41 -12.35
C ALA A 326 -11.52 -9.78 -12.52
N LYS A 327 -12.25 -10.25 -11.49
CA LYS A 327 -13.00 -11.53 -11.53
C LYS A 327 -14.14 -11.52 -12.56
N SER A 328 -14.72 -10.34 -12.87
CA SER A 328 -15.78 -10.18 -13.87
C SER A 328 -15.31 -10.45 -15.31
N PHE A 329 -13.98 -10.48 -15.57
CA PHE A 329 -13.37 -10.66 -16.88
C PHE A 329 -12.57 -11.97 -17.00
N LYS A 330 -12.46 -12.75 -15.92
CA LYS A 330 -11.89 -14.12 -16.02
C LYS A 330 -12.86 -15.01 -16.78
N LYS A 331 -12.39 -15.53 -17.91
CA LYS A 331 -13.06 -16.63 -18.65
C LYS A 331 -12.71 -17.96 -18.04
#